data_905bfc79db9d50c4787d3f760ff6e312
#
_entry.id   905bfc79db9d50c4787d3f760ff6e312
#
_cell.length_a   1.000
_cell.length_b   1.000
_cell.length_c   1.000
_cell.angle_alpha   90.00
_cell.angle_beta   90.00
_cell.angle_gamma   90.00
#
_symmetry.space_group_name_H-M   'P 1'
#
loop_
_entity.id
_entity.type
_entity.pdbx_description
1 polymer ?
#
loop_
_entity_poly.entity_id
_entity_poly.type
_entity_poly.pdbx_seq_one_letter_code
_entity_poly.pdbx_strand_id
1 'polypeptide(L)'
;MSINNEKASIAIYGAGAIGGHLGAMLSKAGFEVSLIARGDHLKAIEQNGLRLIAKDQDFITRPRVTSNPSELGPQDYVIMSLKSYQAPDVVEQMQPLLGENTTVAT
;
A
#
# COMPACT_ATOMS: atom_id res chain seq x y z
N MET A 1 16.73 -17.51 13.00
CA MET A 1 16.35 -17.04 12.61
C MET A 1 15.85 -16.50 11.96
N SER A 2 16.08 -16.42 11.78
CA SER A 2 15.68 -15.70 11.40
C SER A 2 14.75 -15.43 11.00
N ILE A 3 14.39 -15.75 11.12
CA ILE A 3 13.22 -15.50 10.95
C ILE A 3 12.76 -14.33 10.72
N ASN A 4 13.20 -13.66 11.34
CA ASN A 4 12.88 -12.58 11.26
C ASN A 4 13.08 -11.81 10.18
N ASN A 5 13.43 -12.22 9.25
CA ASN A 5 13.58 -11.58 7.99
C ASN A 5 12.33 -11.50 7.20
N GLU A 6 11.30 -12.08 7.70
CA GLU A 6 10.03 -11.98 7.05
C GLU A 6 9.47 -10.61 7.28
N LYS A 7 9.28 -9.89 6.21
CA LYS A 7 8.69 -8.59 6.28
C LYS A 7 7.18 -8.70 6.19
N ALA A 8 6.49 -7.89 6.97
CA ALA A 8 5.04 -7.85 6.89
C ALA A 8 4.62 -7.34 5.51
N SER A 9 3.55 -7.89 4.99
CA SER A 9 2.95 -7.42 3.75
C SER A 9 1.84 -6.44 4.09
N ILE A 10 1.89 -5.28 3.44
CA ILE A 10 1.01 -4.18 3.76
C ILE A 10 0.38 -3.67 2.46
N ALA A 11 -0.94 -3.68 2.40
CA ALA A 11 -1.66 -3.09 1.29
C ALA A 11 -2.24 -1.75 1.73
N ILE A 12 -2.06 -0.73 0.90
CA ILE A 12 -2.57 0.60 1.19
C ILE A 12 -3.61 0.95 0.13
N TYR A 13 -4.83 1.17 0.58
CA TYR A 13 -5.92 1.59 -0.30
C TYR A 13 -5.90 3.09 -0.44
N GLY A 14 -5.71 3.55 -1.67
CA GLY A 14 -5.68 4.98 -1.95
C GLY A 14 -4.29 5.56 -1.76
N ALA A 15 -3.64 5.85 -2.86
CA ALA A 15 -2.28 6.38 -2.83
C ALA A 15 -2.28 7.90 -2.94
N GLY A 16 -3.17 8.55 -2.18
CA GLY A 16 -3.18 10.01 -2.11
C GLY A 16 -2.03 10.50 -1.25
N ALA A 17 -2.09 11.77 -0.84
CA ALA A 17 -0.98 12.39 -0.11
C ALA A 17 -0.57 11.57 1.12
N ILE A 18 -1.55 11.17 1.94
CA ILE A 18 -1.24 10.42 3.16
C ILE A 18 -0.81 9.00 2.84
N GLY A 19 -1.55 8.32 1.96
CA GLY A 19 -1.22 6.94 1.59
C GLY A 19 0.12 6.83 0.90
N GLY A 20 0.43 7.78 0.00
CA GLY A 20 1.71 7.79 -0.68
C GLY A 20 2.87 8.03 0.27
N HIS A 21 2.71 8.97 1.19
CA HIS A 21 3.75 9.26 2.19
C HIS A 21 4.02 8.02 3.06
N LEU A 22 2.96 7.42 3.58
CA LEU A 22 3.09 6.25 4.42
C LEU A 22 3.69 5.08 3.64
N GLY A 23 3.23 4.89 2.40
CA GLY A 23 3.76 3.83 1.55
C GLY A 23 5.25 3.98 1.29
N ALA A 24 5.70 5.20 1.04
CA ALA A 24 7.10 5.45 0.81
C ALA A 24 7.93 5.16 2.07
N MET A 25 7.45 5.60 3.23
CA MET A 25 8.16 5.36 4.49
C MET A 25 8.26 3.88 4.81
N LEU A 26 7.16 3.15 4.68
CA LEU A 26 7.14 1.73 4.98
C LEU A 26 7.97 0.93 3.97
N SER A 27 7.92 1.32 2.71
CA SER A 27 8.72 0.67 1.69
C SER A 27 10.22 0.85 1.96
N LYS A 28 10.61 2.05 2.37
CA LYS A 28 12.00 2.31 2.71
C LYS A 28 12.42 1.49 3.93
N ALA A 29 11.50 1.29 4.85
CA ALA A 29 11.79 0.49 6.05
C ALA A 29 11.93 -1.01 5.75
N GLY A 30 11.61 -1.43 4.52
CA GLY A 30 11.81 -2.81 4.12
C GLY A 30 10.56 -3.68 4.12
N PHE A 31 9.41 -3.11 4.43
CA PHE A 31 8.16 -3.87 4.37
C PHE A 31 7.72 -4.10 2.92
N GLU A 32 6.98 -5.16 2.71
CA GLU A 32 6.40 -5.42 1.40
C GLU A 32 5.15 -4.59 1.22
N VAL A 33 5.29 -3.44 0.58
CA VAL A 33 4.19 -2.49 0.42
C VAL A 33 3.59 -2.64 -0.96
N SER A 34 2.26 -2.69 -1.00
CA SER A 34 1.50 -2.68 -2.24
C SER A 34 0.47 -1.58 -2.15
N LEU A 35 0.34 -0.81 -3.21
CA LEU A 35 -0.61 0.29 -3.27
C LEU A 35 -1.76 -0.07 -4.19
N ILE A 36 -2.96 0.24 -3.75
CA ILE A 36 -4.14 0.11 -4.60
C ILE A 36 -4.47 1.49 -5.14
N ALA A 37 -4.28 1.66 -6.42
CA ALA A 37 -4.52 2.94 -7.10
C ALA A 37 -5.12 2.65 -8.47
N ARG A 38 -5.53 3.68 -9.17
CA ARG A 38 -6.07 3.48 -10.52
C ARG A 38 -5.84 4.70 -11.40
N GLY A 39 -6.06 4.50 -12.70
CA GLY A 39 -5.97 5.57 -13.69
C GLY A 39 -4.58 6.14 -13.80
N ASP A 40 -4.52 7.44 -13.96
CA ASP A 40 -3.25 8.13 -14.15
C ASP A 40 -2.34 8.03 -12.94
N HIS A 41 -2.93 7.95 -11.75
CA HIS A 41 -2.15 7.82 -10.53
C HIS A 41 -1.40 6.48 -10.49
N LEU A 42 -2.09 5.41 -10.89
CA LEU A 42 -1.47 4.09 -11.00
C LEU A 42 -0.29 4.13 -11.97
N LYS A 43 -0.52 4.71 -13.14
CA LYS A 43 0.52 4.79 -14.16
C LYS A 43 1.72 5.60 -13.70
N ALA A 44 1.45 6.71 -13.01
CA ALA A 44 2.52 7.56 -12.52
C ALA A 44 3.41 6.82 -11.53
N ILE A 45 2.80 6.06 -10.62
CA ILE A 45 3.57 5.31 -9.63
C ILE A 45 4.34 4.18 -10.30
N GLU A 46 3.75 3.50 -11.26
CA GLU A 46 4.45 2.44 -11.99
C GLU A 46 5.68 2.97 -12.70
N GLN A 47 5.56 4.12 -13.30
CA GLN A 47 6.64 4.69 -14.10
C GLN A 47 7.71 5.37 -13.25
N ASN A 48 7.30 6.10 -12.25
CA ASN A 48 8.18 6.99 -11.52
C ASN A 48 8.49 6.56 -10.09
N GLY A 49 7.74 5.59 -9.57
CA GLY A 49 7.85 5.22 -8.16
C GLY A 49 7.19 6.25 -7.27
N LEU A 50 7.40 6.09 -5.97
CA LEU A 50 6.94 7.04 -4.98
C LEU A 50 8.11 7.86 -4.49
N ARG A 51 8.02 9.16 -4.61
CA ARG A 51 9.05 10.05 -4.10
C ARG A 51 8.58 10.69 -2.81
N LEU A 52 9.41 10.60 -1.80
CA LEU A 52 9.16 11.27 -0.53
C LEU A 52 10.18 12.38 -0.35
N ILE A 53 9.67 13.59 -0.18
CA ILE A 53 10.49 14.74 0.13
C ILE A 53 10.08 15.21 1.51
N ALA A 54 10.98 15.11 2.45
CA ALA A 54 10.76 15.55 3.81
C ALA A 54 11.95 16.40 4.20
N LYS A 55 11.89 16.98 5.38
CA LYS A 55 12.88 17.96 5.82
C LYS A 55 14.32 17.51 5.59
N ASP A 56 14.63 16.28 5.94
CA ASP A 56 15.99 15.75 5.82
C ASP A 56 16.08 14.57 4.86
N GLN A 57 15.05 14.34 4.08
CA GLN A 57 15.00 13.17 3.23
C GLN A 57 14.41 13.48 1.87
N ASP A 58 15.01 12.90 0.86
CA ASP A 58 14.49 12.95 -0.50
C ASP A 58 14.88 11.62 -1.13
N PHE A 59 13.90 10.75 -1.31
CA PHE A 59 14.17 9.44 -1.86
C PHE A 59 13.00 8.92 -2.67
N ILE A 60 13.27 7.92 -3.49
CA ILE A 60 12.26 7.28 -4.31
C ILE A 60 12.22 5.80 -3.94
N THR A 61 11.01 5.27 -3.74
CA THR A 61 10.80 3.85 -3.55
C THR A 61 9.90 3.33 -4.67
N ARG A 62 9.92 2.02 -4.89
CA ARG A 62 9.12 1.42 -5.94
C ARG A 62 8.28 0.28 -5.40
N PRO A 63 7.25 0.61 -4.62
CA PRO A 63 6.33 -0.43 -4.14
C PRO A 63 5.52 -0.97 -5.29
N ARG A 64 4.96 -2.16 -5.09
CA ARG A 64 4.04 -2.71 -6.04
C ARG A 64 2.78 -1.86 -6.08
N VAL A 65 2.20 -1.67 -7.25
CA VAL A 65 0.97 -0.90 -7.39
C VAL A 65 0.05 -1.64 -8.34
N THR A 66 -1.23 -1.69 -7.99
CA THR A 66 -2.24 -2.35 -8.83
C THR A 66 -3.59 -1.73 -8.58
N SER A 67 -4.48 -1.87 -9.55
CA SER A 67 -5.88 -1.48 -9.37
C SER A 67 -6.74 -2.67 -8.94
N ASN A 68 -6.16 -3.87 -8.95
CA ASN A 68 -6.90 -5.09 -8.66
C ASN A 68 -6.36 -5.77 -7.42
N PRO A 69 -7.04 -5.64 -6.27
CA PRO A 69 -6.56 -6.24 -5.02
C PRO A 69 -6.37 -7.76 -5.09
N SER A 70 -7.13 -8.44 -5.94
CA SER A 70 -7.01 -9.89 -6.01
C SER A 70 -5.65 -10.36 -6.52
N GLU A 71 -4.88 -9.48 -7.15
CA GLU A 71 -3.53 -9.81 -7.59
C GLU A 71 -2.56 -9.95 -6.42
N LEU A 72 -2.90 -9.37 -5.28
CA LEU A 72 -2.00 -9.33 -4.14
C LEU A 72 -2.15 -10.52 -3.19
N GLY A 73 -3.35 -11.06 -3.10
CA GLY A 73 -3.64 -12.09 -2.12
C GLY A 73 -3.70 -11.55 -0.69
N PRO A 74 -3.83 -12.43 0.31
CA PRO A 74 -3.94 -11.99 1.70
C PRO A 74 -2.73 -11.20 2.17
N GLN A 75 -3.00 -10.14 2.92
CA GLN A 75 -1.98 -9.25 3.44
C GLN A 75 -1.98 -9.29 4.96
N ASP A 76 -0.86 -8.95 5.57
CA ASP A 76 -0.79 -8.86 7.03
C ASP A 76 -1.54 -7.64 7.54
N TYR A 77 -1.42 -6.53 6.83
CA TYR A 77 -2.10 -5.29 7.17
C TYR A 77 -2.75 -4.68 5.94
N VAL A 78 -3.91 -4.10 6.14
CA VAL A 78 -4.58 -3.33 5.10
C VAL A 78 -4.85 -1.95 5.69
N ILE A 79 -4.27 -0.92 5.08
CA ILE A 79 -4.43 0.45 5.55
C ILE A 79 -5.32 1.18 4.56
N MET A 80 -6.36 1.82 5.05
CA MET A 80 -7.31 2.51 4.20
C MET A 80 -7.24 4.00 4.41
N SER A 81 -7.11 4.75 3.31
CA SER A 81 -7.19 6.20 3.38
C SER A 81 -8.65 6.60 3.63
N LEU A 82 -8.83 7.79 4.17
CA LEU A 82 -10.19 8.25 4.50
C LEU A 82 -11.13 8.23 3.31
N LYS A 83 -10.62 8.60 2.14
CA LYS A 83 -11.46 8.63 0.95
C LYS A 83 -11.85 7.25 0.47
N SER A 84 -10.96 6.30 0.63
CA SER A 84 -11.19 4.95 0.12
C SER A 84 -12.25 4.20 0.90
N TYR A 85 -12.22 4.26 2.23
CA TYR A 85 -13.15 3.45 3.00
C TYR A 85 -14.58 3.98 2.93
N GLN A 86 -14.78 5.17 2.41
CA GLN A 86 -16.11 5.72 2.22
C GLN A 86 -16.81 5.19 0.97
N ALA A 87 -16.06 4.55 0.08
CA ALA A 87 -16.64 3.98 -1.12
C ALA A 87 -17.41 2.70 -0.79
N PRO A 88 -18.68 2.59 -1.20
CA PRO A 88 -19.52 1.46 -0.79
C PRO A 88 -18.99 0.09 -1.17
N ASP A 89 -18.31 -0.01 -2.31
CA ASP A 89 -17.85 -1.29 -2.83
C ASP A 89 -16.42 -1.65 -2.42
N VAL A 90 -15.75 -0.81 -1.65
CA VAL A 90 -14.39 -1.08 -1.22
C VAL A 90 -14.30 -2.31 -0.34
N VAL A 91 -15.30 -2.50 0.53
CA VAL A 91 -15.30 -3.66 1.41
C VAL A 91 -15.29 -4.96 0.61
N GLU A 92 -16.06 -5.02 -0.47
CA GLU A 92 -16.06 -6.18 -1.34
C GLU A 92 -14.73 -6.35 -2.06
N GLN A 93 -14.20 -5.26 -2.59
CA GLN A 93 -12.97 -5.29 -3.35
C GLN A 93 -11.77 -5.72 -2.50
N MET A 94 -11.79 -5.42 -1.21
CA MET A 94 -10.67 -5.74 -0.36
C MET A 94 -10.67 -7.17 0.18
N GLN A 95 -11.76 -7.92 -0.05
CA GLN A 95 -11.85 -9.29 0.45
C GLN A 95 -10.64 -10.17 0.11
N PRO A 96 -10.08 -10.11 -1.11
CA PRO A 96 -8.91 -10.93 -1.42
C PRO A 96 -7.69 -10.61 -0.56
N LEU A 97 -7.64 -9.43 0.05
CA LEU A 97 -6.52 -9.04 0.90
C LEU A 97 -6.65 -9.56 2.34
N LEU A 98 -7.84 -10.02 2.70
CA LEU A 98 -8.14 -10.40 4.07
C LEU A 98 -7.89 -11.88 4.29
N GLY A 99 -6.96 -12.20 5.18
CA GLY A 99 -6.71 -13.55 5.62
C GLY A 99 -7.10 -13.68 7.08
N GLU A 100 -6.77 -14.81 7.67
CA GLU A 100 -7.14 -15.07 9.06
C GLU A 100 -6.56 -14.07 10.04
N ASN A 101 -5.37 -13.60 9.75
CA ASN A 101 -4.65 -12.74 10.69
C ASN A 101 -4.47 -11.31 10.17
N THR A 102 -5.27 -10.92 9.20
CA THR A 102 -5.14 -9.58 8.62
C THR A 102 -5.70 -8.52 9.54
N THR A 103 -4.93 -7.47 9.77
CA THR A 103 -5.38 -6.31 10.53
C THR A 103 -5.71 -5.18 9.57
N VAL A 104 -6.89 -4.58 9.73
CA VAL A 104 -7.32 -3.44 8.92
C VAL A 104 -7.25 -2.18 9.77
N ALA A 105 -6.58 -1.15 9.24
CA ALA A 105 -6.44 0.13 9.91
C ALA A 105 -7.04 1.23 9.04
N THR A 106 -7.65 2.20 9.68
CA THR A 106 -8.24 3.35 8.97
C THR A 106 -7.60 4.65 9.42
#